data_90b6054cc4d92991f88e0fd779d3397f
#
_entry.id   90b6054cc4d92991f88e0fd779d3397f
#
_cell.length_a   1.000
_cell.length_b   1.000
_cell.length_c   1.000
_cell.angle_alpha   90.00
_cell.angle_beta   90.00
_cell.angle_gamma   90.00
#
_symmetry.space_group_name_H-M   'P 1'
#
loop_
_entity.id
_entity.type
_entity.pdbx_description
1 polymer ?
#
loop_
_entity_poly.entity_id
_entity_poly.type
_entity_poly.pdbx_seq_one_letter_code
_entity_poly.pdbx_strand_id
1 'polypeptide(L)'
;MKLSLSWIKDFVNIPEDMDMKQLAYDLTMDTVEVEDVEYLADRFDHMVVGVIEDIEPHPNADKLRVCKVDIGDGEIKDIVCGGINLEKGMRVAVSCPGAIVRWHGEGEPVEIKKSKLRGVAPTE
;
A
#
# COMPACT_ATOMS: atom_id res chain seq x y z
N MET A 1 -24.91 7.04 -5.41
CA MET A 1 -24.06 6.98 -6.63
C MET A 1 -22.64 7.33 -6.22
N LYS A 2 -21.64 6.59 -6.70
CA LYS A 2 -20.21 6.93 -6.45
C LYS A 2 -19.61 7.52 -7.73
N LEU A 3 -18.87 8.62 -7.60
CA LEU A 3 -18.14 9.26 -8.69
C LEU A 3 -16.65 9.28 -8.38
N SER A 4 -15.81 9.03 -9.38
CA SER A 4 -14.36 9.17 -9.26
C SER A 4 -13.94 10.60 -9.58
N LEU A 5 -13.18 11.23 -8.70
CA LEU A 5 -12.65 12.57 -8.94
C LEU A 5 -11.73 12.61 -10.17
N SER A 6 -10.92 11.57 -10.38
CA SER A 6 -10.06 11.49 -11.58
C SER A 6 -10.89 11.47 -12.87
N TRP A 7 -12.02 10.80 -12.86
CA TRP A 7 -12.94 10.78 -13.99
C TRP A 7 -13.64 12.12 -14.20
N ILE A 8 -14.06 12.78 -13.11
CA ILE A 8 -14.68 14.13 -13.20
C ILE A 8 -13.70 15.14 -13.82
N LYS A 9 -12.41 15.03 -13.52
CA LYS A 9 -11.35 15.89 -14.09
C LYS A 9 -11.23 15.82 -15.61
N ASP A 10 -11.72 14.76 -16.25
CA ASP A 10 -11.77 14.67 -17.72
C ASP A 10 -12.78 15.63 -18.35
N PHE A 11 -13.76 16.10 -17.57
CA PHE A 11 -14.85 16.96 -18.03
C PHE A 11 -14.81 18.36 -17.43
N VAL A 12 -14.18 18.51 -16.26
CA VAL A 12 -14.16 19.77 -15.50
C VAL A 12 -12.75 20.05 -15.00
N ASN A 13 -12.30 21.28 -15.17
CA ASN A 13 -11.01 21.71 -14.62
C ASN A 13 -11.12 21.92 -13.11
N ILE A 14 -10.56 21.02 -12.33
CA ILE A 14 -10.46 21.10 -10.86
C ILE A 14 -9.01 21.43 -10.51
N PRO A 15 -8.73 22.53 -9.80
CA PRO A 15 -7.38 22.88 -9.34
C PRO A 15 -6.74 21.74 -8.53
N GLU A 16 -5.42 21.55 -8.68
CA GLU A 16 -4.70 20.49 -7.97
C GLU A 16 -4.64 20.70 -6.46
N ASP A 17 -4.66 21.95 -6.02
CA ASP A 17 -4.65 22.38 -4.63
C ASP A 17 -6.05 22.48 -3.99
N MET A 18 -7.10 22.05 -4.70
CA MET A 18 -8.46 22.07 -4.17
C MET A 18 -8.60 21.17 -2.94
N ASP A 19 -9.04 21.75 -1.84
CA ASP A 19 -9.44 20.97 -0.66
C ASP A 19 -10.71 20.15 -0.95
N MET A 20 -10.58 18.83 -0.86
CA MET A 20 -11.69 17.91 -1.15
C MET A 20 -12.84 18.04 -0.17
N LYS A 21 -12.60 18.42 1.07
CA LYS A 21 -13.67 18.67 2.06
C LYS A 21 -14.45 19.92 1.69
N GLN A 22 -13.74 20.95 1.26
CA GLN A 22 -14.38 22.18 0.80
C GLN A 22 -15.19 21.92 -0.48
N LEU A 23 -14.64 21.17 -1.44
CA LEU A 23 -15.36 20.79 -2.65
C LEU A 23 -16.64 20.00 -2.34
N ALA A 24 -16.58 19.03 -1.43
CA ALA A 24 -17.75 18.26 -1.01
C ALA A 24 -18.81 19.15 -0.35
N TYR A 25 -18.38 20.10 0.47
CA TYR A 25 -19.29 21.09 1.09
C TYR A 25 -19.95 21.98 0.05
N ASP A 26 -19.19 22.54 -0.88
CA ASP A 26 -19.71 23.42 -1.93
C ASP A 26 -20.70 22.68 -2.83
N LEU A 27 -20.39 21.44 -3.24
CA LEU A 27 -21.32 20.60 -4.00
C LEU A 27 -22.61 20.34 -3.24
N THR A 28 -22.53 20.07 -1.95
CA THR A 28 -23.70 19.84 -1.11
C THR A 28 -24.58 21.08 -1.00
N MET A 29 -23.95 22.26 -0.88
CA MET A 29 -24.69 23.52 -0.73
C MET A 29 -25.30 24.02 -2.06
N ASP A 30 -24.63 23.75 -3.20
CA ASP A 30 -25.02 24.36 -4.46
C ASP A 30 -25.82 23.42 -5.37
N THR A 31 -25.63 22.10 -5.27
CA THR A 31 -26.20 21.17 -6.26
C THR A 31 -26.76 19.88 -5.65
N VAL A 32 -25.93 19.01 -5.12
CA VAL A 32 -26.27 17.65 -4.66
C VAL A 32 -25.58 17.33 -3.35
N GLU A 33 -26.29 16.67 -2.47
CA GLU A 33 -25.73 16.22 -1.19
C GLU A 33 -24.61 15.20 -1.42
N VAL A 34 -23.42 15.48 -0.85
CA VAL A 34 -22.29 14.57 -0.78
C VAL A 34 -22.33 13.89 0.59
N GLU A 35 -22.77 12.64 0.62
CA GLU A 35 -22.94 11.85 1.85
C GLU A 35 -21.60 11.40 2.43
N ASP A 36 -20.62 11.08 1.56
CA ASP A 36 -19.31 10.57 1.97
C ASP A 36 -18.22 10.87 0.93
N VAL A 37 -16.97 10.97 1.40
CA VAL A 37 -15.78 11.13 0.56
C VAL A 37 -14.75 10.08 0.94
N GLU A 38 -14.46 9.17 0.02
CA GLU A 38 -13.48 8.10 0.21
C GLU A 38 -12.11 8.51 -0.36
N TYR A 39 -11.10 8.60 0.48
CA TYR A 39 -9.71 8.84 0.09
C TYR A 39 -9.00 7.51 -0.12
N LEU A 40 -8.78 7.11 -1.37
CA LEU A 40 -8.14 5.84 -1.68
C LEU A 40 -6.69 5.78 -1.20
N ALA A 41 -6.01 6.92 -1.13
CA ALA A 41 -4.64 7.01 -0.63
C ALA A 41 -4.50 6.55 0.83
N ASP A 42 -5.53 6.74 1.66
CA ASP A 42 -5.50 6.34 3.07
C ASP A 42 -5.33 4.81 3.26
N ARG A 43 -5.69 4.03 2.23
CA ARG A 43 -5.50 2.57 2.22
C ARG A 43 -4.05 2.15 2.04
N PHE A 44 -3.19 3.05 1.57
CA PHE A 44 -1.79 2.80 1.24
C PHE A 44 -0.83 3.51 2.20
N ASP A 45 -1.34 3.97 3.34
CA ASP A 45 -0.49 4.55 4.37
C ASP A 45 0.55 3.53 4.83
N HIS A 46 1.80 3.97 5.02
CA HIS A 46 2.96 3.11 5.30
C HIS A 46 3.23 2.01 4.24
N MET A 47 2.78 2.22 3.00
CA MET A 47 3.12 1.34 1.88
C MET A 47 3.97 2.09 0.87
N VAL A 48 5.00 1.42 0.38
CA VAL A 48 5.95 1.97 -0.60
C VAL A 48 6.19 0.98 -1.73
N VAL A 49 6.73 1.45 -2.83
CA VAL A 49 7.22 0.59 -3.91
C VAL A 49 8.68 0.27 -3.65
N GLY A 50 9.02 -1.02 -3.58
CA GLY A 50 10.39 -1.49 -3.47
C GLY A 50 10.83 -2.30 -4.69
N VAL A 51 12.13 -2.47 -4.84
CA VAL A 51 12.75 -3.34 -5.87
C VAL A 51 13.39 -4.53 -5.19
N ILE A 52 13.12 -5.73 -5.68
CA ILE A 52 13.76 -6.94 -5.19
C ILE A 52 15.19 -7.02 -5.76
N GLU A 53 16.18 -6.83 -4.90
CA GLU A 53 17.60 -6.90 -5.27
C GLU A 53 18.11 -8.33 -5.31
N ASP A 54 17.62 -9.18 -4.39
CA ASP A 54 17.98 -10.59 -4.35
C ASP A 54 16.92 -11.44 -3.66
N ILE A 55 16.92 -12.76 -3.93
CA ILE A 55 15.98 -13.71 -3.36
C ILE A 55 16.74 -14.95 -2.92
N GLU A 56 16.65 -15.29 -1.64
CA GLU A 56 17.26 -16.49 -1.04
C GLU A 56 16.17 -17.41 -0.48
N PRO A 57 16.36 -18.75 -0.52
CA PRO A 57 15.46 -19.66 0.16
C PRO A 57 15.53 -19.45 1.67
N HIS A 58 14.39 -19.58 2.36
CA HIS A 58 14.36 -19.46 3.81
C HIS A 58 15.01 -20.70 4.47
N PRO A 59 15.95 -20.53 5.42
CA PRO A 59 16.72 -21.66 5.97
C PRO A 59 15.89 -22.70 6.72
N ASN A 60 14.72 -22.30 7.25
CA ASN A 60 13.87 -23.15 8.11
C ASN A 60 12.46 -23.36 7.54
N ALA A 61 12.23 -23.07 6.24
CA ALA A 61 10.90 -23.21 5.66
C ALA A 61 10.95 -23.35 4.13
N ASP A 62 10.55 -24.49 3.60
CA ASP A 62 10.63 -24.82 2.17
C ASP A 62 9.76 -23.93 1.26
N LYS A 63 8.69 -23.35 1.81
CA LYS A 63 7.75 -22.51 1.05
C LYS A 63 7.98 -21.01 1.23
N LEU A 64 8.96 -20.59 2.02
CA LEU A 64 9.27 -19.21 2.26
C LEU A 64 10.57 -18.80 1.58
N ARG A 65 10.67 -17.53 1.24
CA ARG A 65 11.86 -16.91 0.68
C ARG A 65 12.22 -15.67 1.48
N VAL A 66 13.48 -15.37 1.57
CA VAL A 66 13.98 -14.09 2.09
C VAL A 66 14.31 -13.21 0.90
N CYS A 67 13.58 -12.13 0.77
CA CYS A 67 13.78 -11.15 -0.30
C CYS A 67 14.57 -9.98 0.25
N LYS A 68 15.63 -9.59 -0.44
CA LYS A 68 16.36 -8.35 -0.20
C LYS A 68 15.74 -7.26 -1.03
N VAL A 69 15.11 -6.30 -0.38
CA VAL A 69 14.31 -5.28 -1.04
C VAL A 69 14.85 -3.89 -0.74
N ASP A 70 15.08 -3.12 -1.79
CA ASP A 70 15.39 -1.70 -1.70
C ASP A 70 14.09 -0.90 -1.79
N ILE A 71 13.78 -0.13 -0.76
CA ILE A 71 12.61 0.76 -0.70
C ILE A 71 12.95 2.23 -0.93
N GLY A 72 14.21 2.53 -1.29
CA GLY A 72 14.67 3.88 -1.62
C GLY A 72 15.12 4.72 -0.41
N ASP A 73 15.26 4.12 0.76
CA ASP A 73 15.76 4.78 1.98
C ASP A 73 17.28 4.63 2.19
N GLY A 74 17.96 3.97 1.26
CA GLY A 74 19.40 3.71 1.31
C GLY A 74 19.80 2.45 2.09
N GLU A 75 18.82 1.67 2.58
CA GLU A 75 19.05 0.40 3.26
C GLU A 75 18.33 -0.74 2.56
N ILE A 76 18.97 -1.90 2.48
CA ILE A 76 18.32 -3.12 1.98
C ILE A 76 17.56 -3.78 3.13
N LYS A 77 16.29 -4.05 2.91
CA LYS A 77 15.42 -4.68 3.89
C LYS A 77 15.27 -6.18 3.58
N ASP A 78 15.44 -7.01 4.60
CA ASP A 78 15.17 -8.44 4.49
C ASP A 78 13.71 -8.71 4.81
N ILE A 79 12.97 -9.20 3.82
CA ILE A 79 11.52 -9.45 3.94
C ILE A 79 11.25 -10.93 3.67
N VAL A 80 10.60 -11.60 4.61
CA VAL A 80 10.18 -12.99 4.44
C VAL A 80 8.83 -13.03 3.72
N CYS A 81 8.80 -13.69 2.58
CA CYS A 81 7.60 -13.79 1.74
C CYS A 81 7.33 -15.23 1.27
N GLY A 82 6.05 -15.60 1.22
CA GLY A 82 5.57 -16.88 0.67
C GLY A 82 5.14 -16.82 -0.80
N GLY A 83 5.37 -15.69 -1.48
CA GLY A 83 5.02 -15.55 -2.91
C GLY A 83 5.84 -16.47 -3.79
N ILE A 84 5.18 -17.11 -4.76
CA ILE A 84 5.83 -18.01 -5.73
C ILE A 84 6.28 -17.30 -6.99
N ASN A 85 5.75 -16.12 -7.25
CA ASN A 85 5.95 -15.32 -8.46
C ASN A 85 6.97 -14.19 -8.29
N LEU A 86 7.88 -14.31 -7.33
CA LEU A 86 8.88 -13.29 -7.04
C LEU A 86 10.11 -13.51 -7.92
N GLU A 87 10.59 -12.43 -8.53
CA GLU A 87 11.78 -12.42 -9.37
C GLU A 87 12.69 -11.24 -8.98
N LYS A 88 14.01 -11.44 -9.16
CA LYS A 88 14.99 -10.37 -8.97
C LYS A 88 14.76 -9.24 -9.97
N GLY A 89 14.83 -7.99 -9.50
CA GLY A 89 14.54 -6.79 -10.28
C GLY A 89 13.06 -6.42 -10.35
N MET A 90 12.16 -7.25 -9.79
CA MET A 90 10.73 -6.95 -9.77
C MET A 90 10.43 -5.77 -8.82
N ARG A 91 9.52 -4.90 -9.25
CA ARG A 91 8.93 -3.87 -8.38
C ARG A 91 7.74 -4.45 -7.64
N VAL A 92 7.72 -4.28 -6.33
CA VAL A 92 6.69 -4.82 -5.45
C VAL A 92 6.15 -3.75 -4.51
N ALA A 93 4.91 -3.91 -4.09
CA ALA A 93 4.38 -3.12 -3.00
C ALA A 93 4.89 -3.69 -1.67
N VAL A 94 5.46 -2.83 -0.84
CA VAL A 94 5.99 -3.18 0.48
C VAL A 94 5.15 -2.49 1.54
N SER A 95 4.58 -3.27 2.44
CA SER A 95 3.88 -2.76 3.62
C SER A 95 4.88 -2.66 4.77
N CYS A 96 5.26 -1.44 5.09
CA CYS A 96 6.15 -1.15 6.21
C CYS A 96 5.43 -1.30 7.57
N PRO A 97 6.16 -1.42 8.69
CA PRO A 97 5.57 -1.44 10.02
C PRO A 97 4.65 -0.23 10.27
N GLY A 98 3.44 -0.49 10.76
CA GLY A 98 2.38 0.52 10.89
C GLY A 98 1.37 0.51 9.74
N ALA A 99 1.65 -0.13 8.61
CA ALA A 99 0.68 -0.31 7.55
C ALA A 99 -0.49 -1.18 8.02
N ILE A 100 -1.70 -0.80 7.62
CA ILE A 100 -2.92 -1.56 7.90
C ILE A 100 -3.35 -2.28 6.63
N VAL A 101 -3.32 -3.60 6.64
CA VAL A 101 -3.65 -4.43 5.49
C VAL A 101 -4.84 -5.33 5.76
N ARG A 102 -5.60 -5.65 4.71
CA ARG A 102 -6.62 -6.69 4.75
C ARG A 102 -6.18 -7.84 3.86
N TRP A 103 -6.09 -9.05 4.41
CA TRP A 103 -5.75 -10.23 3.66
C TRP A 103 -6.77 -10.48 2.56
N HIS A 104 -6.31 -10.60 1.33
CA HIS A 104 -7.14 -10.76 0.13
C HIS A 104 -8.23 -9.68 -0.06
N GLY A 105 -8.07 -8.50 0.59
CA GLY A 105 -9.05 -7.41 0.52
C GLY A 105 -10.28 -7.58 1.39
N GLU A 106 -10.38 -8.67 2.15
CA GLU A 106 -11.49 -9.02 3.03
C GLU A 106 -11.03 -9.26 4.47
N GLY A 107 -11.97 -9.32 5.40
CA GLY A 107 -11.71 -9.59 6.81
C GLY A 107 -11.31 -8.36 7.62
N GLU A 108 -10.93 -8.61 8.86
CA GLU A 108 -10.49 -7.56 9.79
C GLU A 108 -9.13 -6.98 9.36
N PRO A 109 -8.95 -5.67 9.49
CA PRO A 109 -7.68 -5.04 9.18
C PRO A 109 -6.60 -5.50 10.19
N VAL A 110 -5.43 -5.81 9.68
CA VAL A 110 -4.26 -6.24 10.46
C VAL A 110 -3.14 -5.22 10.30
N GLU A 111 -2.61 -4.76 11.43
CA GLU A 111 -1.45 -3.89 11.45
C GLU A 111 -0.16 -4.70 11.25
N ILE A 112 0.65 -4.30 10.28
CA ILE A 112 1.96 -4.89 10.03
C ILE A 112 2.93 -4.50 11.13
N LYS A 113 3.55 -5.50 11.76
CA LYS A 113 4.55 -5.33 12.81
C LYS A 113 5.78 -6.16 12.50
N LYS A 114 6.94 -5.68 12.93
CA LYS A 114 8.18 -6.47 12.85
C LYS A 114 8.02 -7.75 13.67
N SER A 115 8.17 -8.89 13.03
CA SER A 115 8.05 -10.19 13.69
C SER A 115 9.10 -11.17 13.16
N LYS A 116 9.60 -12.02 14.04
CA LYS A 116 10.46 -13.13 13.62
C LYS A 116 9.61 -14.25 13.06
N LEU A 117 9.87 -14.61 11.81
CA LEU A 117 9.21 -15.74 11.17
C LEU A 117 10.17 -16.93 11.13
N ARG A 118 9.89 -17.99 11.89
CA ARG A 118 10.68 -19.23 11.97
C ARG A 118 12.19 -19.01 12.19
N GLY A 119 12.55 -18.03 13.03
CA GLY A 119 13.93 -17.75 13.42
C GLY A 119 14.68 -16.73 12.57
N VAL A 120 14.13 -16.32 11.44
CA VAL A 120 14.62 -15.16 10.66
C VAL A 120 13.90 -13.91 11.15
N ALA A 121 14.68 -12.91 11.55
CA ALA A 121 14.14 -11.60 11.92
C ALA A 121 14.25 -10.70 10.69
N PRO A 122 13.15 -10.36 10.01
CA PRO A 122 13.20 -9.39 8.96
C PRO A 122 13.58 -8.02 9.51
N THR A 123 14.24 -7.20 8.72
CA THR A 123 14.58 -5.81 9.07
C THR A 123 13.34 -4.91 9.03
N GLU A 124 12.34 -5.31 8.24
CA GLU A 124 11.04 -4.67 8.10
C GLU A 124 9.91 -5.71 8.08
#